data_de3cffec7e9e0f718df463b744f02754
#
_entry.id   de3cffec7e9e0f718df463b744f02754
#
_cell.length_a   1.000
_cell.length_b   1.000
_cell.length_c   1.000
_cell.angle_alpha   90.00
_cell.angle_beta   90.00
_cell.angle_gamma   90.00
#
_symmetry.space_group_name_H-M   'P 1'
#
loop_
_entity.id
_entity.type
_entity.pdbx_description
1 polymer ?
#
loop_
_entity_poly.entity_id
_entity_poly.type
_entity_poly.pdbx_seq_one_letter_code
_entity_poly.pdbx_strand_id
1 'polypeptide(L)'
;MHITLIDPENAPRPHGSYAQALNVHGAEQLLFISGQVPETAVGTVPEDFEGQCRQIWSNILACLKDAGLDVTNLVKVTTYLSGRNQAEANSRIRREFLGEHRPALTVIIAEIWDERWLLEIEAVAAA
;
A
#
# COMPACT_ATOMS: atom_id res chain seq x y z
N MET A 1 2.28 17.90 -12.19
CA MET A 1 2.34 16.43 -12.35
C MET A 1 1.04 15.94 -12.96
N HIS A 2 1.12 14.94 -13.80
CA HIS A 2 -0.04 14.32 -14.44
C HIS A 2 0.04 12.80 -14.32
N ILE A 3 -1.02 12.16 -13.82
CA ILE A 3 -1.10 10.71 -13.69
C ILE A 3 -2.21 10.18 -14.61
N THR A 4 -1.86 9.19 -15.44
CA THR A 4 -2.80 8.47 -16.30
C THR A 4 -2.89 7.03 -15.86
N LEU A 5 -4.13 6.54 -15.61
CA LEU A 5 -4.37 5.12 -15.34
C LEU A 5 -4.32 4.36 -16.67
N ILE A 6 -3.65 3.23 -16.67
CA ILE A 6 -3.53 2.37 -17.84
C ILE A 6 -4.09 0.99 -17.49
N ASP A 7 -5.22 0.66 -18.12
CA ASP A 7 -5.87 -0.66 -18.01
C ASP A 7 -6.09 -1.17 -19.46
N PRO A 8 -5.07 -1.76 -20.10
CA PRO A 8 -5.13 -2.10 -21.52
C PRO A 8 -6.14 -3.20 -21.82
N GLU A 9 -6.74 -3.15 -23.01
CA GLU A 9 -7.67 -4.21 -23.46
C GLU A 9 -6.99 -5.57 -23.58
N ASN A 10 -5.70 -5.59 -23.89
CA ASN A 10 -4.92 -6.80 -24.12
C ASN A 10 -4.28 -7.36 -22.83
N ALA A 11 -4.65 -6.83 -21.68
CA ALA A 11 -4.22 -7.30 -20.37
C ALA A 11 -5.44 -7.62 -19.50
N PRO A 12 -5.29 -8.45 -18.48
CA PRO A 12 -6.39 -8.74 -17.58
C PRO A 12 -6.98 -7.47 -16.97
N ARG A 13 -8.29 -7.43 -16.76
CA ARG A 13 -8.90 -6.35 -15.99
C ARG A 13 -8.49 -6.44 -14.54
N PRO A 14 -8.31 -5.30 -13.85
CA PRO A 14 -8.04 -5.32 -12.41
C PRO A 14 -9.14 -6.05 -11.64
N HIS A 15 -8.73 -6.92 -10.72
CA HIS A 15 -9.65 -7.68 -9.87
C HIS A 15 -10.03 -6.93 -8.58
N GLY A 16 -9.62 -5.68 -8.44
CA GLY A 16 -9.87 -4.87 -7.26
C GLY A 16 -9.60 -3.39 -7.51
N SER A 17 -9.44 -2.65 -6.44
CA SER A 17 -9.24 -1.19 -6.49
C SER A 17 -7.78 -0.85 -6.78
N TYR A 18 -7.33 -1.14 -8.00
CA TYR A 18 -5.98 -0.78 -8.45
C TYR A 18 -5.99 -0.57 -9.96
N ALA A 19 -4.95 0.08 -10.49
CA ALA A 19 -4.70 0.20 -11.92
C ALA A 19 -3.69 -0.88 -12.35
N GLN A 20 -3.79 -1.36 -13.59
CA GLN A 20 -2.77 -2.25 -14.15
C GLN A 20 -1.42 -1.54 -14.22
N ALA A 21 -1.44 -0.27 -14.62
CA ALA A 21 -0.26 0.56 -14.59
C ALA A 21 -0.66 2.02 -14.36
N LEU A 22 0.27 2.80 -13.84
CA LEU A 22 0.14 4.25 -13.78
C LEU A 22 1.29 4.88 -14.55
N ASN A 23 0.93 5.85 -15.38
CA ASN A 23 1.91 6.66 -16.09
C ASN A 23 2.00 8.02 -15.37
N VAL A 24 3.19 8.34 -14.86
CA VAL A 24 3.43 9.57 -14.09
C VAL A 24 4.29 10.51 -14.93
N HIS A 25 3.79 11.71 -15.19
CA HIS A 25 4.49 12.73 -15.96
C HIS A 25 4.77 13.96 -15.12
N GLY A 26 6.00 14.48 -15.18
CA GLY A 26 6.35 15.77 -14.60
C GLY A 26 6.34 15.82 -13.09
N ALA A 27 6.66 14.73 -12.41
CA ALA A 27 6.78 14.72 -10.96
C ALA A 27 8.03 15.50 -10.54
N GLU A 28 7.88 16.40 -9.59
CA GLU A 28 8.98 17.14 -8.97
C GLU A 28 9.42 16.50 -7.66
N GLN A 29 8.58 15.64 -7.09
CA GLN A 29 8.85 14.99 -5.81
C GLN A 29 8.53 13.50 -5.93
N LEU A 30 9.46 12.66 -5.48
CA LEU A 30 9.24 11.23 -5.30
C LEU A 30 9.49 10.88 -3.84
N LEU A 31 8.57 10.15 -3.24
CA LEU A 31 8.71 9.65 -1.88
C LEU A 31 8.75 8.12 -1.91
N PHE A 32 9.87 7.56 -1.48
CA PHE A 32 10.03 6.12 -1.34
C PHE A 32 9.79 5.75 0.12
N ILE A 33 8.73 4.99 0.36
CA ILE A 33 8.35 4.55 1.71
C ILE A 33 8.85 3.12 1.89
N SER A 34 9.77 2.94 2.83
CA SER A 34 10.30 1.62 3.18
C SER A 34 9.18 0.68 3.61
N GLY A 35 9.43 -0.63 3.57
CA GLY A 35 8.49 -1.61 4.09
C GLY A 35 8.04 -1.23 5.49
N GLN A 36 6.76 -0.89 5.62
CA GLN A 36 6.17 -0.56 6.90
C GLN A 36 5.72 -1.84 7.58
N VAL A 37 6.10 -1.97 8.83
CA VAL A 37 5.79 -3.12 9.68
C VAL A 37 4.78 -2.71 10.74
N PRO A 38 4.05 -3.67 11.37
CA PRO A 38 2.91 -3.33 12.21
C PRO A 38 3.30 -2.89 13.63
N GLU A 39 4.33 -2.07 13.74
CA GLU A 39 4.75 -1.50 15.02
C GLU A 39 4.25 -0.07 15.16
N THR A 40 3.79 0.27 16.37
CA THR A 40 3.53 1.66 16.73
C THR A 40 4.85 2.39 17.00
N ALA A 41 4.78 3.71 17.15
CA ALA A 41 5.96 4.54 17.49
C ALA A 41 6.65 4.12 18.78
N VAL A 42 5.95 3.41 19.68
CA VAL A 42 6.50 2.92 20.95
C VAL A 42 6.82 1.42 20.93
N GLY A 43 6.76 0.79 19.74
CA GLY A 43 7.15 -0.61 19.56
C GLY A 43 6.07 -1.64 19.89
N THR A 44 4.82 -1.23 20.07
CA THR A 44 3.70 -2.15 20.30
C THR A 44 3.24 -2.77 18.97
N VAL A 45 2.96 -4.06 18.98
CA VAL A 45 2.49 -4.80 17.79
C VAL A 45 1.10 -5.37 18.09
N PRO A 46 0.07 -5.03 17.32
CA PRO A 46 -1.25 -5.65 17.46
C PRO A 46 -1.18 -7.16 17.21
N GLU A 47 -2.03 -7.92 17.88
CA GLU A 47 -2.00 -9.38 17.78
C GLU A 47 -2.68 -9.92 16.53
N ASP A 48 -3.78 -9.27 16.08
CA ASP A 48 -4.56 -9.75 14.95
C ASP A 48 -4.18 -9.07 13.64
N PHE A 49 -4.59 -9.69 12.53
CA PHE A 49 -4.25 -9.19 11.20
C PHE A 49 -4.83 -7.80 10.96
N GLU A 50 -6.10 -7.57 11.30
CA GLU A 50 -6.75 -6.28 11.03
C GLU A 50 -6.06 -5.15 11.78
N GLY A 51 -5.73 -5.37 13.04
CA GLY A 51 -4.99 -4.40 13.85
C GLY A 51 -3.61 -4.11 13.25
N GLN A 52 -2.90 -5.13 12.82
CA GLN A 52 -1.59 -4.97 12.17
C GLN A 52 -1.71 -4.22 10.84
N CYS A 53 -2.69 -4.57 10.03
CA CYS A 53 -2.90 -3.94 8.73
C CYS A 53 -3.23 -2.45 8.88
N ARG A 54 -4.11 -2.11 9.81
CA ARG A 54 -4.45 -0.70 10.10
C ARG A 54 -3.25 0.07 10.63
N GLN A 55 -2.44 -0.56 11.47
CA GLN A 55 -1.23 0.10 12.00
C GLN A 55 -0.25 0.42 10.86
N ILE A 56 -0.04 -0.51 9.94
CA ILE A 56 0.83 -0.27 8.79
C ILE A 56 0.31 0.89 7.94
N TRP A 57 -0.99 0.93 7.64
CA TRP A 57 -1.56 2.04 6.88
C TRP A 57 -1.43 3.37 7.62
N SER A 58 -1.60 3.37 8.94
CA SER A 58 -1.35 4.56 9.76
C SER A 58 0.10 5.02 9.65
N ASN A 59 1.05 4.10 9.65
CA ASN A 59 2.47 4.41 9.47
C ASN A 59 2.74 5.01 8.09
N ILE A 60 2.12 4.47 7.04
CA ILE A 60 2.22 5.02 5.67
C ILE A 60 1.66 6.44 5.62
N LEU A 61 0.50 6.67 6.23
CA LEU A 61 -0.10 8.01 6.31
C LEU A 61 0.81 9.00 7.02
N ALA A 62 1.48 8.57 8.09
CA ALA A 62 2.43 9.42 8.81
C ALA A 62 3.61 9.83 7.91
N CYS A 63 4.15 8.89 7.15
CA CYS A 63 5.23 9.19 6.19
C CYS A 63 4.78 10.17 5.11
N LEU A 64 3.59 9.94 4.54
CA LEU A 64 3.01 10.83 3.53
C LEU A 64 2.82 12.23 4.09
N LYS A 65 2.24 12.34 5.28
CA LYS A 65 1.97 13.63 5.93
C LYS A 65 3.25 14.43 6.16
N ASP A 66 4.30 13.79 6.64
CA ASP A 66 5.58 14.46 6.87
C ASP A 66 6.21 14.98 5.57
N ALA A 67 5.89 14.35 4.45
CA ALA A 67 6.33 14.81 3.12
C ALA A 67 5.37 15.82 2.48
N GLY A 68 4.28 16.18 3.15
CA GLY A 68 3.26 17.08 2.61
C GLY A 68 2.35 16.44 1.58
N LEU A 69 2.19 15.12 1.64
CA LEU A 69 1.42 14.32 0.68
C LEU A 69 0.26 13.60 1.36
N ASP A 70 -0.59 12.97 0.55
CA ASP A 70 -1.67 12.12 1.03
C ASP A 70 -1.79 10.85 0.17
N VAL A 71 -2.80 10.02 0.44
CA VAL A 71 -2.97 8.73 -0.26
C VAL A 71 -3.16 8.89 -1.77
N THR A 72 -3.67 10.03 -2.24
CA THR A 72 -3.87 10.27 -3.67
C THR A 72 -2.54 10.44 -4.41
N ASN A 73 -1.46 10.65 -3.69
CA ASN A 73 -0.11 10.71 -4.26
C ASN A 73 0.54 9.33 -4.41
N LEU A 74 -0.03 8.28 -3.82
CA LEU A 74 0.52 6.93 -3.95
C LEU A 74 0.42 6.45 -5.40
N VAL A 75 1.55 6.03 -5.97
CA VAL A 75 1.61 5.53 -7.35
C VAL A 75 1.92 4.04 -7.40
N LYS A 76 2.57 3.49 -6.38
CA LYS A 76 2.85 2.06 -6.28
C LYS A 76 2.72 1.61 -4.83
N VAL A 77 1.99 0.50 -4.64
CA VAL A 77 1.85 -0.17 -3.34
C VAL A 77 2.20 -1.64 -3.53
N THR A 78 3.13 -2.15 -2.73
CA THR A 78 3.47 -3.57 -2.72
C THR A 78 3.22 -4.12 -1.32
N THR A 79 2.37 -5.15 -1.25
CA THR A 79 1.98 -5.80 -0.01
C THR A 79 2.50 -7.22 0.04
N TYR A 80 3.13 -7.57 1.15
CA TYR A 80 3.59 -8.92 1.45
C TYR A 80 2.71 -9.47 2.56
N LEU A 81 1.96 -10.54 2.27
CA LEU A 81 1.09 -11.22 3.23
C LEU A 81 1.75 -12.53 3.68
N SER A 82 1.65 -12.87 4.96
CA SER A 82 2.18 -14.14 5.45
C SER A 82 1.29 -15.35 5.12
N GLY A 83 0.05 -15.13 4.68
CA GLY A 83 -0.87 -16.21 4.32
C GLY A 83 -2.00 -15.76 3.39
N ARG A 84 -2.48 -16.69 2.56
CA ARG A 84 -3.58 -16.42 1.61
C ARG A 84 -4.90 -16.11 2.29
N ASN A 85 -5.13 -16.65 3.49
CA ASN A 85 -6.34 -16.40 4.26
C ASN A 85 -6.51 -14.93 4.67
N GLN A 86 -5.48 -14.12 4.51
CA GLN A 86 -5.51 -12.69 4.86
C GLN A 86 -5.93 -11.80 3.68
N ALA A 87 -6.09 -12.36 2.48
CA ALA A 87 -6.29 -11.57 1.25
C ALA A 87 -7.54 -10.70 1.29
N GLU A 88 -8.67 -11.22 1.79
CA GLU A 88 -9.92 -10.46 1.85
C GLU A 88 -9.79 -9.28 2.79
N ALA A 89 -9.33 -9.51 4.03
CA ALA A 89 -9.16 -8.44 5.01
C ALA A 89 -8.16 -7.38 4.53
N ASN A 90 -7.06 -7.80 3.92
CA ASN A 90 -6.08 -6.88 3.34
C ASN A 90 -6.72 -5.97 2.28
N SER A 91 -7.48 -6.54 1.37
CA SER A 91 -8.16 -5.79 0.30
C SER A 91 -9.19 -4.80 0.86
N ARG A 92 -9.98 -5.25 1.82
CA ARG A 92 -11.02 -4.43 2.46
C ARG A 92 -10.42 -3.24 3.21
N ILE A 93 -9.40 -3.49 4.01
CA ILE A 93 -8.74 -2.43 4.80
C ILE A 93 -8.01 -1.45 3.89
N ARG A 94 -7.31 -1.94 2.87
CA ARG A 94 -6.67 -1.06 1.88
C ARG A 94 -7.68 -0.07 1.29
N ARG A 95 -8.87 -0.55 0.92
CA ARG A 95 -9.91 0.33 0.37
C ARG A 95 -10.41 1.36 1.37
N GLU A 96 -10.47 1.03 2.65
CA GLU A 96 -10.83 2.02 3.67
C GLU A 96 -9.87 3.20 3.69
N PHE A 97 -8.58 2.96 3.50
CA PHE A 97 -7.57 4.02 3.51
C PHE A 97 -7.44 4.74 2.16
N LEU A 98 -7.52 4.01 1.06
CA LEU A 98 -7.33 4.59 -0.27
C LEU A 98 -8.61 5.24 -0.84
N GLY A 99 -9.79 4.84 -0.35
CA GLY A 99 -11.05 5.29 -0.95
C GLY A 99 -11.13 4.85 -2.41
N GLU A 100 -11.36 5.79 -3.30
CA GLU A 100 -11.46 5.54 -4.74
C GLU A 100 -10.11 5.61 -5.47
N HIS A 101 -9.05 5.99 -4.77
CA HIS A 101 -7.72 6.09 -5.37
C HIS A 101 -7.21 4.69 -5.76
N ARG A 102 -6.65 4.59 -6.96
CA ARG A 102 -6.23 3.32 -7.56
C ARG A 102 -4.73 3.36 -7.92
N PRO A 103 -3.82 3.06 -7.00
CA PRO A 103 -2.41 2.93 -7.34
C PRO A 103 -2.13 1.65 -8.12
N ALA A 104 -0.96 1.57 -8.75
CA ALA A 104 -0.44 0.30 -9.23
C ALA A 104 -0.15 -0.58 -8.01
N LEU A 105 -0.53 -1.86 -8.05
CA LEU A 105 -0.54 -2.73 -6.88
C LEU A 105 0.10 -4.08 -7.19
N THR A 106 0.85 -4.59 -6.23
CA THR A 106 1.30 -5.98 -6.21
C THR A 106 1.05 -6.54 -4.81
N VAL A 107 0.51 -7.75 -4.74
CA VAL A 107 0.33 -8.48 -3.48
C VAL A 107 0.93 -9.86 -3.66
N ILE A 108 1.83 -10.25 -2.76
CA ILE A 108 2.43 -11.59 -2.77
C ILE A 108 2.38 -12.21 -1.38
N ILE A 109 2.48 -13.53 -1.34
CA ILE A 109 2.62 -14.29 -0.11
C ILE A 109 4.10 -14.50 0.16
N ALA A 110 4.57 -14.15 1.34
CA ALA A 110 5.97 -14.23 1.70
C ALA A 110 6.14 -14.41 3.21
N GLU A 111 7.28 -14.93 3.62
CA GLU A 111 7.67 -14.86 5.02
C GLU A 111 8.07 -13.42 5.35
N ILE A 112 7.58 -12.93 6.48
CA ILE A 112 7.90 -11.59 6.96
C ILE A 112 9.11 -11.71 7.89
N TRP A 113 9.90 -10.65 8.02
CA TRP A 113 11.15 -10.69 8.77
C TRP A 113 10.98 -11.14 10.21
N ASP A 114 9.98 -10.58 10.93
CA ASP A 114 9.65 -10.99 12.29
C ASP A 114 8.44 -11.93 12.23
N GLU A 115 8.51 -13.07 12.91
CA GLU A 115 7.46 -14.09 12.90
C GLU A 115 6.12 -13.57 13.45
N ARG A 116 6.12 -12.53 14.26
CA ARG A 116 4.89 -11.92 14.79
C ARG A 116 4.19 -11.03 13.78
N TRP A 117 4.91 -10.57 12.76
CA TRP A 117 4.35 -9.70 11.74
C TRP A 117 3.63 -10.53 10.68
N LEU A 118 2.36 -10.21 10.46
CA LEU A 118 1.52 -10.94 9.52
C LEU A 118 1.57 -10.36 8.11
N LEU A 119 2.07 -9.13 7.97
CA LEU A 119 2.22 -8.48 6.68
C LEU A 119 3.23 -7.33 6.76
N GLU A 120 3.62 -6.86 5.59
CA GLU A 120 4.47 -5.69 5.40
C GLU A 120 4.03 -4.98 4.12
N ILE A 121 4.07 -3.64 4.09
CA ILE A 121 3.68 -2.86 2.90
C ILE A 121 4.74 -1.80 2.63
N GLU A 122 5.21 -1.74 1.38
CA GLU A 122 6.05 -0.65 0.89
C GLU A 122 5.30 0.15 -0.17
N ALA A 123 5.70 1.38 -0.39
CA ALA A 123 4.98 2.24 -1.31
C ALA A 123 5.88 3.32 -1.92
N VAL A 124 5.44 3.86 -3.04
CA VAL A 124 6.05 5.02 -3.69
C VAL A 124 4.95 6.05 -3.94
N ALA A 125 5.24 7.29 -3.63
CA ALA A 125 4.35 8.42 -3.90
C ALA A 125 5.04 9.45 -4.79
N ALA A 126 4.27 10.25 -5.49
CA ALA A 126 4.77 11.26 -6.42
C ALA A 126 3.88 12.52 -6.36
N ALA A 127 4.52 13.66 -6.59
CA ALA A 127 3.83 14.94 -6.70
C ALA A 127 4.56 15.89 -7.65
#